data_499c04a859358634fffb44e0bccdd7fb
#
_entry.id   499c04a859358634fffb44e0bccdd7fb
#
_cell.length_a   1.000
_cell.length_b   1.000
_cell.length_c   1.000
_cell.angle_alpha   90.00
_cell.angle_beta   90.00
_cell.angle_gamma   90.00
#
_symmetry.space_group_name_H-M   'P 1'
#
loop_
_entity.id
_entity.type
_entity.pdbx_description
1 polymer ?
#
loop_
_entity_poly.entity_id
_entity_poly.type
_entity_poly.pdbx_seq_one_letter_code
_entity_poly.pdbx_strand_id
1 'polypeptide(L)'
;MAPKILAVINQKGGVGKSTISVNLAYGLYLKKKRVLLIDLDPQAHSSCIYCPEIPQTETISLAFTDKKLNLKSIIMKAVVGNEMIDTLNIIPSNIKLATVVEQISGTLYREKILKNHLDKIADAYDYIVLDCPPTLGILAINAIYCSNSIIVPTSFGRYSLDGMADLLGAVKEIKEGQSYNFFVLKNLYEKRNSQTNKYVNEQLESLKDNTFATTIRKNEAINQAQITNLPVQVFNSASKGAQDFDLLTEEVIHNA
;
A
#
# COMPACT_ATOMS: atom_id res chain seq x y z
N MET A 1 -2.95 18.11 -11.83
CA MET A 1 -1.62 17.58 -11.44
C MET A 1 -1.66 16.06 -11.59
N ALA A 2 -0.55 15.45 -11.97
CA ALA A 2 -0.48 13.99 -11.96
C ALA A 2 -0.64 13.45 -10.52
N PRO A 3 -1.27 12.29 -10.31
CA PRO A 3 -1.46 11.74 -8.98
C PRO A 3 -0.13 11.32 -8.35
N LYS A 4 -0.07 11.36 -7.04
CA LYS A 4 0.99 10.67 -6.29
C LYS A 4 0.61 9.19 -6.19
N ILE A 5 1.43 8.31 -6.79
CA ILE A 5 1.23 6.86 -6.77
C ILE A 5 2.17 6.26 -5.73
N LEU A 6 1.60 5.74 -4.65
CA LEU A 6 2.30 5.22 -3.48
C LEU A 6 2.25 3.70 -3.50
N ALA A 7 3.40 3.02 -3.63
CA ALA A 7 3.46 1.56 -3.47
C ALA A 7 3.87 1.22 -2.03
N VAL A 8 3.02 0.50 -1.30
CA VAL A 8 3.34 -0.03 0.04
C VAL A 8 3.86 -1.44 -0.12
N ILE A 9 5.18 -1.63 0.01
CA ILE A 9 5.84 -2.87 -0.38
C ILE A 9 6.89 -3.31 0.64
N ASN A 10 6.92 -4.60 0.93
CA ASN A 10 8.02 -5.30 1.59
C ASN A 10 7.85 -6.79 1.31
N GLN A 11 8.96 -7.50 1.07
CA GLN A 11 8.98 -8.95 0.84
C GLN A 11 8.57 -9.74 2.09
N LYS A 12 8.73 -9.16 3.27
CA LYS A 12 8.37 -9.81 4.53
C LYS A 12 6.86 -9.81 4.75
N GLY A 13 6.31 -10.98 5.06
CA GLY A 13 4.93 -11.11 5.54
C GLY A 13 4.76 -10.51 6.94
N GLY A 14 3.56 -10.04 7.27
CA GLY A 14 3.21 -9.57 8.61
C GLY A 14 3.81 -8.22 9.04
N VAL A 15 4.45 -7.47 8.14
CA VAL A 15 4.98 -6.12 8.46
C VAL A 15 3.91 -5.02 8.40
N GLY A 16 2.66 -5.38 8.07
CA GLY A 16 1.52 -4.47 8.10
C GLY A 16 1.27 -3.70 6.81
N LYS A 17 1.68 -4.21 5.63
CA LYS A 17 1.44 -3.54 4.33
C LYS A 17 -0.02 -3.14 4.14
N SER A 18 -0.94 -4.09 4.17
CA SER A 18 -2.38 -3.85 3.98
C SER A 18 -2.96 -2.93 5.05
N THR A 19 -2.53 -3.10 6.31
CA THR A 19 -2.93 -2.21 7.41
C THR A 19 -2.53 -0.76 7.12
N ILE A 20 -1.30 -0.55 6.64
CA ILE A 20 -0.79 0.79 6.29
C ILE A 20 -1.54 1.32 5.09
N SER A 21 -1.71 0.53 4.02
CA SER A 21 -2.41 0.92 2.80
C SER A 21 -3.84 1.39 3.08
N VAL A 22 -4.59 0.61 3.88
CA VAL A 22 -5.96 0.94 4.28
C VAL A 22 -6.01 2.23 5.10
N ASN A 23 -5.27 2.30 6.21
CA ASN A 23 -5.38 3.45 7.11
C ASN A 23 -4.78 4.73 6.51
N LEU A 24 -3.76 4.63 5.65
CA LEU A 24 -3.24 5.76 4.89
C LEU A 24 -4.27 6.25 3.85
N ALA A 25 -4.90 5.35 3.10
CA ALA A 25 -5.94 5.73 2.14
C ALA A 25 -7.10 6.44 2.83
N TYR A 26 -7.53 5.95 3.99
CA TYR A 26 -8.58 6.62 4.79
C TYR A 26 -8.12 7.96 5.34
N GLY A 27 -6.90 8.05 5.86
CA GLY A 27 -6.32 9.32 6.33
C GLY A 27 -6.25 10.38 5.23
N LEU A 28 -5.82 10.01 4.01
CA LEU A 28 -5.82 10.89 2.84
C LEU A 28 -7.23 11.37 2.49
N TYR A 29 -8.22 10.47 2.55
CA TYR A 29 -9.64 10.85 2.39
C TYR A 29 -10.08 11.88 3.44
N LEU A 30 -9.74 11.68 4.72
CA LEU A 30 -10.05 12.65 5.78
C LEU A 30 -9.42 14.03 5.51
N LYS A 31 -8.27 14.07 4.83
CA LYS A 31 -7.61 15.31 4.36
C LYS A 31 -8.20 15.83 3.03
N LYS A 32 -9.41 15.38 2.65
CA LYS A 32 -10.16 15.83 1.47
C LYS A 32 -9.45 15.55 0.13
N LYS A 33 -8.63 14.50 0.06
CA LYS A 33 -8.00 14.04 -1.18
C LYS A 33 -8.90 13.04 -1.90
N ARG A 34 -8.82 13.03 -3.23
CA ARG A 34 -9.43 11.98 -4.07
C ARG A 34 -8.47 10.79 -4.10
N VAL A 35 -8.88 9.68 -3.57
CA VAL A 35 -8.00 8.52 -3.32
C VAL A 35 -8.51 7.29 -4.05
N LEU A 36 -7.62 6.56 -4.71
CA LEU A 36 -7.85 5.22 -5.20
C LEU A 36 -6.92 4.25 -4.47
N LEU A 37 -7.49 3.27 -3.78
CA LEU A 37 -6.75 2.12 -3.28
C LEU A 37 -6.82 0.98 -4.30
N ILE A 38 -5.70 0.38 -4.65
CA ILE A 38 -5.65 -0.80 -5.51
C ILE A 38 -5.03 -1.94 -4.71
N ASP A 39 -5.80 -2.98 -4.51
CA ASP A 39 -5.32 -4.19 -3.84
C ASP A 39 -4.65 -5.11 -4.87
N LEU A 40 -3.35 -5.35 -4.72
CA LEU A 40 -2.55 -6.22 -5.58
C LEU A 40 -2.20 -7.54 -4.89
N ASP A 41 -2.76 -7.81 -3.69
CA ASP A 41 -2.54 -9.08 -3.00
C ASP A 41 -3.71 -10.04 -3.29
N PRO A 42 -3.46 -11.26 -3.81
CA PRO A 42 -4.49 -12.29 -3.94
C PRO A 42 -5.23 -12.63 -2.64
N GLN A 43 -4.65 -12.31 -1.47
CA GLN A 43 -5.31 -12.50 -0.17
C GLN A 43 -6.42 -11.48 0.09
N ALA A 44 -6.47 -10.37 -0.66
CA ALA A 44 -7.54 -9.38 -0.66
C ALA A 44 -7.84 -8.72 0.70
N HIS A 45 -6.83 -8.58 1.57
CA HIS A 45 -7.04 -8.02 2.90
C HIS A 45 -7.52 -6.56 2.88
N SER A 46 -6.96 -5.72 1.99
CA SER A 46 -7.42 -4.34 1.82
C SER A 46 -8.81 -4.29 1.19
N SER A 47 -9.11 -5.23 0.31
CA SER A 47 -10.43 -5.35 -0.32
C SER A 47 -11.52 -5.65 0.70
N CYS A 48 -11.28 -6.56 1.66
CA CYS A 48 -12.24 -6.89 2.72
C CYS A 48 -12.66 -5.68 3.57
N ILE A 49 -11.78 -4.68 3.71
CA ILE A 49 -12.06 -3.48 4.53
C ILE A 49 -13.02 -2.52 3.80
N TYR A 50 -12.85 -2.35 2.49
CA TYR A 50 -13.56 -1.30 1.73
C TYR A 50 -14.59 -1.83 0.73
N CYS A 51 -14.66 -3.15 0.53
CA CYS A 51 -15.57 -3.80 -0.37
C CYS A 51 -16.23 -4.98 0.33
N PRO A 52 -17.36 -4.78 1.03
CA PRO A 52 -18.03 -5.83 1.82
C PRO A 52 -18.39 -7.06 0.97
N GLU A 53 -18.70 -6.85 -0.31
CA GLU A 53 -18.99 -7.90 -1.28
C GLU A 53 -17.98 -7.81 -2.42
N ILE A 54 -16.85 -8.55 -2.28
CA ILE A 54 -15.83 -8.59 -3.33
C ILE A 54 -16.38 -9.32 -4.56
N PRO A 55 -16.40 -8.67 -5.73
CA PRO A 55 -16.92 -9.28 -6.93
C PRO A 55 -16.06 -10.45 -7.40
N GLN A 56 -16.70 -11.41 -8.08
CA GLN A 56 -16.00 -12.59 -8.60
C GLN A 56 -15.15 -12.30 -9.83
N THR A 57 -15.51 -11.28 -10.60
CA THR A 57 -14.91 -10.98 -11.91
C THR A 57 -14.38 -9.55 -12.03
N GLU A 58 -15.09 -8.55 -11.52
CA GLU A 58 -14.72 -7.13 -11.61
C GLU A 58 -13.64 -6.75 -10.59
N THR A 59 -12.46 -7.36 -10.74
CA THR A 59 -11.29 -7.15 -9.86
C THR A 59 -10.08 -6.71 -10.65
N ILE A 60 -9.01 -6.35 -9.95
CA ILE A 60 -7.73 -5.96 -10.57
C ILE A 60 -7.19 -7.04 -11.53
N SER A 61 -7.60 -8.28 -11.40
CA SER A 61 -7.23 -9.37 -12.31
C SER A 61 -7.51 -9.05 -13.77
N LEU A 62 -8.63 -8.34 -14.05
CA LEU A 62 -8.99 -7.93 -15.41
C LEU A 62 -7.96 -6.99 -16.03
N ALA A 63 -7.35 -6.10 -15.23
CA ALA A 63 -6.34 -5.18 -15.75
C ALA A 63 -5.10 -5.92 -16.28
N PHE A 64 -4.80 -7.09 -15.75
CA PHE A 64 -3.66 -7.90 -16.18
C PHE A 64 -4.00 -8.83 -17.36
N THR A 65 -5.26 -9.12 -17.61
CA THR A 65 -5.69 -10.04 -18.69
C THR A 65 -6.26 -9.33 -19.91
N ASP A 66 -6.87 -8.16 -19.74
CA ASP A 66 -7.47 -7.37 -20.83
C ASP A 66 -6.75 -6.02 -21.01
N LYS A 67 -5.88 -5.94 -22.03
CA LYS A 67 -5.17 -4.70 -22.39
C LYS A 67 -6.09 -3.54 -22.81
N LYS A 68 -7.33 -3.85 -23.23
CA LYS A 68 -8.33 -2.86 -23.67
C LYS A 68 -9.28 -2.43 -22.56
N LEU A 69 -9.14 -3.02 -21.37
CA LEU A 69 -10.01 -2.72 -20.24
C LEU A 69 -10.08 -1.21 -19.98
N ASN A 70 -11.29 -0.72 -19.85
CA ASN A 70 -11.52 0.59 -19.23
C ASN A 70 -11.45 0.40 -17.71
N LEU A 71 -10.36 0.80 -17.09
CA LEU A 71 -10.14 0.57 -15.67
C LEU A 71 -11.27 1.13 -14.78
N LYS A 72 -11.99 2.17 -15.26
CA LYS A 72 -13.15 2.73 -14.56
C LYS A 72 -14.28 1.72 -14.34
N SER A 73 -14.39 0.67 -15.17
CA SER A 73 -15.44 -0.35 -15.02
C SER A 73 -15.28 -1.26 -13.81
N ILE A 74 -14.09 -1.30 -13.22
CA ILE A 74 -13.80 -2.12 -12.03
C ILE A 74 -13.49 -1.28 -10.79
N ILE A 75 -13.63 0.04 -10.88
CA ILE A 75 -13.47 0.94 -9.73
C ILE A 75 -14.80 0.98 -8.97
N MET A 76 -14.72 0.74 -7.67
CA MET A 76 -15.85 0.77 -6.75
C MET A 76 -15.65 1.88 -5.72
N LYS A 77 -16.75 2.49 -5.26
CA LYS A 77 -16.72 3.37 -4.09
C LYS A 77 -16.40 2.54 -2.85
N ALA A 78 -15.49 3.03 -2.01
CA ALA A 78 -15.22 2.38 -0.75
C ALA A 78 -16.45 2.46 0.18
N VAL A 79 -16.71 1.37 0.89
CA VAL A 79 -17.74 1.31 1.93
C VAL A 79 -17.03 1.21 3.27
N VAL A 80 -17.39 2.07 4.21
CA VAL A 80 -16.82 2.08 5.57
C VAL A 80 -17.96 1.97 6.57
N GLY A 81 -18.00 0.87 7.31
CA GLY A 81 -19.19 0.50 8.05
C GLY A 81 -20.35 0.23 7.07
N ASN A 82 -21.38 1.09 7.09
CA ASN A 82 -22.51 0.98 6.17
C ASN A 82 -22.62 2.17 5.20
N GLU A 83 -21.59 3.01 5.13
CA GLU A 83 -21.62 4.25 4.34
C GLU A 83 -20.68 4.17 3.15
N MET A 84 -21.18 4.53 1.96
CA MET A 84 -20.35 4.74 0.78
C MET A 84 -19.59 6.07 0.89
N ILE A 85 -18.30 6.01 0.58
CA ILE A 85 -17.41 7.18 0.63
C ILE A 85 -17.22 7.73 -0.80
N ASP A 86 -17.51 9.01 -1.01
CA ASP A 86 -17.51 9.57 -2.37
C ASP A 86 -16.12 9.74 -2.99
N THR A 87 -15.12 10.12 -2.20
CA THR A 87 -13.78 10.45 -2.72
C THR A 87 -12.72 9.42 -2.38
N LEU A 88 -13.10 8.28 -1.79
CA LEU A 88 -12.27 7.10 -1.62
C LEU A 88 -12.84 5.96 -2.45
N ASN A 89 -12.06 5.48 -3.39
CA ASN A 89 -12.41 4.36 -4.25
C ASN A 89 -11.46 3.19 -4.05
N ILE A 90 -11.91 2.01 -4.45
CA ILE A 90 -11.10 0.79 -4.44
C ILE A 90 -11.21 0.04 -5.77
N ILE A 91 -10.11 -0.55 -6.21
CA ILE A 91 -10.11 -1.68 -7.13
C ILE A 91 -9.79 -2.91 -6.30
N PRO A 92 -10.77 -3.83 -6.12
CA PRO A 92 -10.58 -4.98 -5.26
C PRO A 92 -9.73 -6.07 -5.93
N SER A 93 -9.18 -6.94 -5.11
CA SER A 93 -8.50 -8.18 -5.48
C SER A 93 -9.32 -9.40 -5.05
N ASN A 94 -8.95 -10.56 -5.55
CA ASN A 94 -9.37 -11.86 -5.03
C ASN A 94 -8.35 -12.95 -5.41
N ILE A 95 -8.57 -14.18 -4.94
CA ILE A 95 -7.65 -15.29 -5.14
C ILE A 95 -7.35 -15.61 -6.61
N LYS A 96 -8.24 -15.25 -7.55
CA LYS A 96 -8.02 -15.45 -8.99
C LYS A 96 -6.81 -14.67 -9.51
N LEU A 97 -6.40 -13.60 -8.83
CA LEU A 97 -5.21 -12.85 -9.20
C LEU A 97 -3.94 -13.72 -9.18
N ALA A 98 -3.85 -14.72 -8.30
CA ALA A 98 -2.74 -15.67 -8.28
C ALA A 98 -2.62 -16.44 -9.61
N THR A 99 -3.74 -16.94 -10.15
CA THR A 99 -3.75 -17.63 -11.45
C THR A 99 -3.36 -16.71 -12.60
N VAL A 100 -3.81 -15.45 -12.55
CA VAL A 100 -3.48 -14.44 -13.59
C VAL A 100 -1.98 -14.16 -13.64
N VAL A 101 -1.29 -14.14 -12.50
CA VAL A 101 0.18 -13.99 -12.44
C VAL A 101 0.89 -15.06 -13.27
N GLU A 102 0.45 -16.32 -13.20
CA GLU A 102 1.01 -17.41 -13.97
C GLU A 102 0.73 -17.23 -15.48
N GLN A 103 -0.49 -16.85 -15.84
CA GLN A 103 -0.92 -16.65 -17.24
C GLN A 103 -0.11 -15.55 -17.95
N ILE A 104 0.26 -14.47 -17.26
CA ILE A 104 1.00 -13.36 -17.87
C ILE A 104 2.52 -13.56 -17.84
N SER A 105 3.03 -14.68 -17.35
CA SER A 105 4.46 -14.94 -17.18
C SER A 105 5.27 -14.76 -18.49
N GLY A 106 4.71 -15.15 -19.63
CA GLY A 106 5.29 -15.02 -20.97
C GLY A 106 4.95 -13.71 -21.71
N THR A 107 4.21 -12.78 -21.09
CA THR A 107 3.78 -11.57 -21.77
C THR A 107 4.92 -10.56 -21.87
N LEU A 108 5.14 -9.98 -23.07
CA LEU A 108 6.11 -8.92 -23.28
C LEU A 108 5.65 -7.63 -22.59
N TYR A 109 6.60 -6.92 -21.97
CA TYR A 109 6.37 -5.65 -21.25
C TYR A 109 5.34 -5.79 -20.09
N ARG A 110 5.29 -6.98 -19.51
CA ARG A 110 4.35 -7.29 -18.41
C ARG A 110 4.53 -6.41 -17.18
N GLU A 111 5.71 -5.82 -17.00
CA GLU A 111 6.01 -4.87 -15.92
C GLU A 111 5.30 -3.52 -16.08
N LYS A 112 4.78 -3.21 -17.29
CA LYS A 112 4.13 -1.93 -17.63
C LYS A 112 2.60 -2.01 -17.66
N ILE A 113 2.03 -3.18 -17.43
CA ILE A 113 0.58 -3.41 -17.60
C ILE A 113 -0.23 -2.44 -16.73
N LEU A 114 0.07 -2.38 -15.44
CA LEU A 114 -0.67 -1.51 -14.51
C LEU A 114 -0.48 -0.03 -14.87
N LYS A 115 0.75 0.39 -15.19
CA LYS A 115 1.05 1.77 -15.62
C LYS A 115 0.17 2.21 -16.78
N ASN A 116 0.07 1.38 -17.82
CA ASN A 116 -0.70 1.70 -19.03
C ASN A 116 -2.21 1.90 -18.75
N HIS A 117 -2.74 1.25 -17.72
CA HIS A 117 -4.12 1.45 -17.28
C HIS A 117 -4.25 2.69 -16.40
N LEU A 118 -3.31 2.92 -15.47
CA LEU A 118 -3.34 4.06 -14.56
C LEU A 118 -3.22 5.40 -15.28
N ASP A 119 -2.41 5.48 -16.33
CA ASP A 119 -2.26 6.71 -17.13
C ASP A 119 -3.58 7.22 -17.72
N LYS A 120 -4.55 6.33 -17.95
CA LYS A 120 -5.86 6.69 -18.51
C LYS A 120 -6.84 7.28 -17.48
N ILE A 121 -6.54 7.13 -16.19
CA ILE A 121 -7.41 7.59 -15.09
C ILE A 121 -6.69 8.56 -14.13
N ALA A 122 -5.44 8.89 -14.42
CA ALA A 122 -4.56 9.65 -13.54
C ALA A 122 -5.20 10.96 -13.05
N ASP A 123 -5.88 11.72 -13.91
CA ASP A 123 -6.45 13.02 -13.56
C ASP A 123 -7.64 12.96 -12.59
N ALA A 124 -8.20 11.77 -12.37
CA ALA A 124 -9.34 11.59 -11.47
C ALA A 124 -8.95 11.57 -9.98
N TYR A 125 -7.68 11.34 -9.67
CA TYR A 125 -7.20 11.12 -8.30
C TYR A 125 -6.04 12.03 -7.94
N ASP A 126 -5.96 12.38 -6.65
CA ASP A 126 -4.80 13.07 -6.08
C ASP A 126 -3.76 12.05 -5.60
N TYR A 127 -4.23 10.91 -5.10
CA TYR A 127 -3.40 9.79 -4.62
C TYR A 127 -3.93 8.46 -5.13
N ILE A 128 -3.00 7.58 -5.50
CA ILE A 128 -3.25 6.16 -5.77
C ILE A 128 -2.37 5.36 -4.82
N VAL A 129 -2.97 4.54 -3.96
CA VAL A 129 -2.26 3.68 -3.01
C VAL A 129 -2.29 2.26 -3.54
N LEU A 130 -1.14 1.62 -3.66
CA LEU A 130 -0.98 0.25 -4.14
C LEU A 130 -0.61 -0.65 -2.95
N ASP A 131 -1.52 -1.53 -2.55
CA ASP A 131 -1.25 -2.55 -1.53
C ASP A 131 -0.61 -3.77 -2.19
N CYS A 132 0.66 -4.03 -1.89
CA CYS A 132 1.46 -5.03 -2.58
C CYS A 132 1.51 -6.36 -1.82
N PRO A 133 1.58 -7.50 -2.55
CA PRO A 133 1.79 -8.82 -1.95
C PRO A 133 3.17 -8.94 -1.28
N PRO A 134 3.40 -9.97 -0.42
CA PRO A 134 4.67 -10.18 0.27
C PRO A 134 5.74 -10.85 -0.59
N THR A 135 5.74 -10.58 -1.90
CA THR A 135 6.70 -11.16 -2.85
C THR A 135 7.13 -10.12 -3.86
N LEU A 136 8.36 -10.19 -4.36
CA LEU A 136 8.86 -9.38 -5.48
C LEU A 136 8.49 -10.00 -6.84
N GLY A 137 7.27 -10.55 -6.95
CA GLY A 137 6.74 -11.06 -8.21
C GLY A 137 6.24 -9.95 -9.13
N ILE A 138 5.62 -10.35 -10.24
CA ILE A 138 5.19 -9.44 -11.31
C ILE A 138 4.21 -8.35 -10.83
N LEU A 139 3.37 -8.61 -9.83
CA LEU A 139 2.44 -7.63 -9.26
C LEU A 139 3.21 -6.51 -8.54
N ALA A 140 4.19 -6.88 -7.71
CA ALA A 140 5.06 -5.94 -7.02
C ALA A 140 5.93 -5.14 -8.00
N ILE A 141 6.44 -5.78 -9.06
CA ILE A 141 7.19 -5.12 -10.12
C ILE A 141 6.32 -4.07 -10.82
N ASN A 142 5.05 -4.39 -11.14
CA ASN A 142 4.12 -3.42 -11.71
C ASN A 142 3.86 -2.24 -10.75
N ALA A 143 3.68 -2.52 -9.46
CA ALA A 143 3.50 -1.49 -8.45
C ALA A 143 4.72 -0.56 -8.36
N ILE A 144 5.93 -1.13 -8.30
CA ILE A 144 7.17 -0.35 -8.30
C ILE A 144 7.27 0.46 -9.58
N TYR A 145 7.06 -0.15 -10.74
CA TYR A 145 7.22 0.51 -12.05
C TYR A 145 6.33 1.74 -12.19
N CYS A 146 5.06 1.68 -11.77
CA CYS A 146 4.13 2.78 -11.93
C CYS A 146 4.13 3.81 -10.78
N SER A 147 4.68 3.48 -9.60
CA SER A 147 4.69 4.40 -8.45
C SER A 147 5.72 5.52 -8.61
N ASN A 148 5.49 6.67 -8.01
CA ASN A 148 6.47 7.74 -7.85
C ASN A 148 6.96 7.89 -6.40
N SER A 149 6.34 7.18 -5.47
CA SER A 149 6.82 7.05 -4.09
C SER A 149 6.62 5.62 -3.59
N ILE A 150 7.61 5.10 -2.88
CA ILE A 150 7.62 3.74 -2.36
C ILE A 150 7.71 3.81 -0.84
N ILE A 151 6.75 3.18 -0.15
CA ILE A 151 6.73 3.09 1.31
C ILE A 151 7.13 1.66 1.69
N VAL A 152 8.21 1.54 2.46
CA VAL A 152 8.75 0.25 2.91
C VAL A 152 8.49 0.11 4.41
N PRO A 153 7.36 -0.52 4.81
CA PRO A 153 7.11 -0.77 6.22
C PRO A 153 8.08 -1.81 6.76
N THR A 154 8.71 -1.50 7.89
CA THR A 154 9.60 -2.43 8.58
C THR A 154 9.18 -2.60 10.03
N SER A 155 9.17 -3.84 10.52
CA SER A 155 8.90 -4.15 11.92
C SER A 155 10.18 -4.14 12.75
N PHE A 156 10.04 -3.97 14.07
CA PHE A 156 11.17 -4.02 15.00
C PHE A 156 11.58 -5.47 15.27
N GLY A 157 12.62 -5.95 14.57
CA GLY A 157 13.17 -7.28 14.74
C GLY A 157 14.43 -7.48 13.91
N ARG A 158 15.31 -8.40 14.35
CA ARG A 158 16.60 -8.64 13.71
C ARG A 158 16.50 -8.87 12.19
N TYR A 159 15.54 -9.67 11.76
CA TYR A 159 15.37 -10.04 10.34
C TYR A 159 14.52 -9.04 9.54
N SER A 160 14.12 -7.92 10.13
CA SER A 160 13.24 -6.97 9.46
C SER A 160 13.93 -6.16 8.38
N LEU A 161 15.24 -6.08 8.46
CA LEU A 161 16.11 -5.28 7.59
C LEU A 161 16.85 -6.12 6.55
N ASP A 162 16.93 -7.45 6.75
CA ASP A 162 17.74 -8.35 5.91
C ASP A 162 17.32 -8.30 4.42
N GLY A 163 16.04 -8.19 4.12
CA GLY A 163 15.56 -8.10 2.73
C GLY A 163 15.44 -6.66 2.20
N MET A 164 15.78 -5.65 3.00
CA MET A 164 15.59 -4.25 2.57
C MET A 164 16.60 -3.85 1.51
N ALA A 165 17.85 -4.26 1.62
CA ALA A 165 18.89 -3.97 0.64
C ALA A 165 18.54 -4.60 -0.72
N ASP A 166 18.08 -5.85 -0.72
CA ASP A 166 17.64 -6.55 -1.93
C ASP A 166 16.43 -5.86 -2.56
N LEU A 167 15.45 -5.47 -1.73
CA LEU A 167 14.29 -4.72 -2.20
C LEU A 167 14.70 -3.39 -2.83
N LEU A 168 15.55 -2.61 -2.18
CA LEU A 168 16.01 -1.32 -2.70
C LEU A 168 16.87 -1.49 -3.97
N GLY A 169 17.66 -2.56 -4.05
CA GLY A 169 18.37 -2.96 -5.27
C GLY A 169 17.42 -3.22 -6.43
N ALA A 170 16.40 -4.05 -6.23
CA ALA A 170 15.37 -4.34 -7.22
C ALA A 170 14.57 -3.08 -7.61
N VAL A 171 14.23 -2.22 -6.65
CA VAL A 171 13.57 -0.93 -6.94
C VAL A 171 14.42 -0.08 -7.86
N LYS A 172 15.73 0.03 -7.59
CA LYS A 172 16.66 0.80 -8.42
C LYS A 172 16.73 0.27 -9.85
N GLU A 173 16.77 -1.04 -10.03
CA GLU A 173 16.78 -1.67 -11.35
C GLU A 173 15.45 -1.43 -12.10
N ILE A 174 14.30 -1.66 -11.45
CA ILE A 174 12.98 -1.47 -12.07
C ILE A 174 12.74 0.01 -12.43
N LYS A 175 13.27 0.93 -11.63
CA LYS A 175 13.14 2.38 -11.77
C LYS A 175 14.22 3.01 -12.65
N GLU A 176 15.05 2.24 -13.29
CA GLU A 176 16.15 2.78 -14.10
C GLU A 176 15.67 3.92 -15.02
N GLY A 177 16.32 5.08 -14.90
CA GLY A 177 15.97 6.29 -15.66
C GLY A 177 14.69 7.03 -15.22
N GLN A 178 14.01 6.58 -14.14
CA GLN A 178 12.82 7.23 -13.61
C GLN A 178 13.11 7.90 -12.25
N SER A 179 12.55 9.09 -12.04
CA SER A 179 12.58 9.73 -10.72
C SER A 179 11.56 9.07 -9.78
N TYR A 180 11.98 8.77 -8.57
CA TYR A 180 11.12 8.25 -7.51
C TYR A 180 11.66 8.63 -6.13
N ASN A 181 10.78 8.61 -5.14
CA ASN A 181 11.15 8.69 -3.73
C ASN A 181 10.94 7.32 -3.08
N PHE A 182 11.70 7.01 -2.03
CA PHE A 182 11.35 5.89 -1.15
C PHE A 182 11.46 6.33 0.31
N PHE A 183 10.63 5.71 1.15
CA PHE A 183 10.59 5.99 2.58
C PHE A 183 10.43 4.71 3.37
N VAL A 184 11.26 4.54 4.38
CA VAL A 184 11.12 3.48 5.37
C VAL A 184 10.14 3.93 6.44
N LEU A 185 9.13 3.09 6.73
CA LEU A 185 8.18 3.32 7.81
C LEU A 185 8.41 2.31 8.93
N LYS A 186 8.77 2.79 10.10
CA LYS A 186 8.89 1.97 11.32
C LYS A 186 7.49 1.60 11.81
N ASN A 187 7.17 0.30 11.79
CA ASN A 187 5.86 -0.24 12.18
C ASN A 187 5.98 -1.26 13.32
N LEU A 188 4.88 -1.51 14.03
CA LEU A 188 4.80 -2.43 15.15
C LEU A 188 5.75 -2.09 16.30
N TYR A 189 5.99 -0.81 16.54
CA TYR A 189 6.85 -0.33 17.60
C TYR A 189 6.28 -0.64 18.99
N GLU A 190 7.11 -1.23 19.85
CA GLU A 190 6.79 -1.45 21.26
C GLU A 190 7.83 -0.75 22.14
N LYS A 191 7.44 0.24 22.93
CA LYS A 191 8.34 1.02 23.79
C LYS A 191 9.16 0.16 24.75
N ARG A 192 8.60 -0.96 25.25
CA ARG A 192 9.26 -1.88 26.19
C ARG A 192 10.49 -2.59 25.59
N ASN A 193 10.57 -2.70 24.26
CA ASN A 193 11.63 -3.43 23.55
C ASN A 193 12.85 -2.52 23.28
N SER A 194 13.39 -1.84 24.31
CA SER A 194 14.40 -0.78 24.17
C SER A 194 15.65 -1.21 23.41
N GLN A 195 16.18 -2.41 23.67
CA GLN A 195 17.39 -2.91 22.99
C GLN A 195 17.14 -3.17 21.50
N THR A 196 16.00 -3.81 21.16
CA THR A 196 15.62 -4.04 19.77
C THR A 196 15.38 -2.72 19.03
N ASN A 197 14.73 -1.77 19.71
CA ASN A 197 14.47 -0.44 19.13
C ASN A 197 15.79 0.30 18.84
N LYS A 198 16.76 0.24 19.77
CA LYS A 198 18.07 0.83 19.57
C LYS A 198 18.79 0.20 18.38
N TYR A 199 18.85 -1.13 18.32
CA TYR A 199 19.44 -1.86 17.20
C TYR A 199 18.83 -1.45 15.84
N VAL A 200 17.49 -1.45 15.72
CA VAL A 200 16.83 -1.09 14.46
C VAL A 200 17.11 0.37 14.08
N ASN A 201 17.10 1.30 15.02
CA ASN A 201 17.43 2.70 14.75
C ASN A 201 18.89 2.88 14.29
N GLU A 202 19.85 2.16 14.89
CA GLU A 202 21.26 2.16 14.46
C GLU A 202 21.42 1.64 13.02
N GLN A 203 20.70 0.57 12.68
CA GLN A 203 20.74 0.02 11.30
C GLN A 203 20.08 0.97 10.27
N LEU A 204 19.09 1.74 10.67
CA LEU A 204 18.42 2.71 9.80
C LEU A 204 19.13 4.07 9.75
N GLU A 205 20.22 4.28 10.49
CA GLU A 205 20.92 5.58 10.53
C GLU A 205 21.38 6.04 9.14
N SER A 206 21.86 5.11 8.31
CA SER A 206 22.25 5.41 6.92
C SER A 206 21.07 5.78 6.01
N LEU A 207 19.85 5.49 6.42
CA LEU A 207 18.61 5.77 5.70
C LEU A 207 17.75 6.82 6.42
N LYS A 208 18.30 7.57 7.38
CA LYS A 208 17.54 8.51 8.20
C LYS A 208 16.75 9.54 7.38
N ASP A 209 17.35 10.06 6.31
CA ASP A 209 16.72 11.05 5.43
C ASP A 209 15.59 10.45 4.56
N ASN A 210 15.58 9.12 4.43
CA ASN A 210 14.54 8.34 3.77
C ASN A 210 13.67 7.56 4.77
N THR A 211 13.70 7.91 6.05
CA THR A 211 12.87 7.25 7.07
C THR A 211 11.86 8.25 7.61
N PHE A 212 10.58 7.88 7.58
CA PHE A 212 9.54 8.71 8.18
C PHE A 212 9.84 8.97 9.67
N ALA A 213 9.63 10.21 10.10
CA ALA A 213 9.70 10.58 11.51
C ALA A 213 8.61 9.85 12.31
N THR A 214 7.45 9.68 11.70
CA THR A 214 6.33 8.92 12.24
C THR A 214 6.69 7.45 12.41
N THR A 215 6.28 6.88 13.55
CA THR A 215 6.40 5.45 13.85
C THR A 215 5.03 4.91 14.25
N ILE A 216 4.59 3.83 13.61
CA ILE A 216 3.31 3.19 13.95
C ILE A 216 3.53 2.23 15.13
N ARG A 217 2.88 2.53 16.24
CA ARG A 217 2.95 1.70 17.46
C ARG A 217 2.11 0.44 17.31
N LYS A 218 2.58 -0.66 17.88
CA LYS A 218 1.73 -1.83 18.08
C LYS A 218 0.57 -1.43 19.01
N ASN A 219 -0.64 -1.56 18.51
CA ASN A 219 -1.83 -1.06 19.20
C ASN A 219 -3.00 -2.00 19.00
N GLU A 220 -3.69 -2.35 20.10
CA GLU A 220 -4.81 -3.27 20.06
C GLU A 220 -6.00 -2.73 19.25
N ALA A 221 -6.22 -1.42 19.24
CA ALA A 221 -7.28 -0.83 18.43
C ALA A 221 -7.07 -1.06 16.93
N ILE A 222 -5.81 -1.15 16.45
CA ILE A 222 -5.51 -1.50 15.05
C ILE A 222 -5.93 -2.95 14.77
N ASN A 223 -5.62 -3.89 15.66
CA ASN A 223 -5.99 -5.29 15.51
C ASN A 223 -7.51 -5.47 15.50
N GLN A 224 -8.20 -4.83 16.45
CA GLN A 224 -9.67 -4.89 16.54
C GLN A 224 -10.35 -4.24 15.34
N ALA A 225 -9.81 -3.14 14.84
CA ALA A 225 -10.29 -2.48 13.62
C ALA A 225 -10.21 -3.43 12.40
N GLN A 226 -9.12 -4.19 12.27
CA GLN A 226 -9.01 -5.22 11.21
C GLN A 226 -10.05 -6.34 11.36
N ILE A 227 -10.30 -6.82 12.58
CA ILE A 227 -11.31 -7.86 12.85
C ILE A 227 -12.72 -7.37 12.48
N THR A 228 -12.98 -6.07 12.65
CA THR A 228 -14.29 -5.46 12.34
C THR A 228 -14.37 -4.89 10.92
N ASN A 229 -13.36 -5.11 10.09
CA ASN A 229 -13.24 -4.56 8.73
C ASN A 229 -13.43 -3.04 8.68
N LEU A 230 -12.76 -2.32 9.58
CA LEU A 230 -12.80 -0.85 9.64
C LEU A 230 -11.39 -0.25 9.64
N PRO A 231 -11.19 0.95 9.08
CA PRO A 231 -10.01 1.75 9.39
C PRO A 231 -9.95 2.09 10.89
N VAL A 232 -8.76 2.14 11.47
CA VAL A 232 -8.61 2.43 12.91
C VAL A 232 -9.12 3.82 13.29
N GLN A 233 -9.08 4.78 12.38
CA GLN A 233 -9.62 6.13 12.58
C GLN A 233 -11.14 6.12 12.76
N VAL A 234 -11.84 5.14 12.19
CA VAL A 234 -13.28 4.93 12.36
C VAL A 234 -13.57 4.10 13.61
N PHE A 235 -12.82 3.01 13.77
CA PHE A 235 -13.01 2.11 14.90
C PHE A 235 -12.78 2.80 16.26
N ASN A 236 -11.66 3.54 16.37
CA ASN A 236 -11.33 4.29 17.59
C ASN A 236 -10.42 5.48 17.25
N SER A 237 -11.01 6.62 16.89
CA SER A 237 -10.30 7.85 16.51
C SER A 237 -9.42 8.42 17.62
N ALA A 238 -9.72 8.15 18.89
CA ALA A 238 -8.93 8.60 20.04
C ALA A 238 -7.73 7.69 20.33
N SER A 239 -7.63 6.52 19.69
CA SER A 239 -6.55 5.56 19.93
C SER A 239 -5.20 6.13 19.48
N LYS A 240 -4.12 5.65 20.11
CA LYS A 240 -2.76 5.98 19.67
C LYS A 240 -2.48 5.49 18.26
N GLY A 241 -3.11 4.38 17.85
CA GLY A 241 -2.99 3.87 16.49
C GLY A 241 -3.58 4.81 15.45
N ALA A 242 -4.77 5.38 15.70
CA ALA A 242 -5.37 6.37 14.83
C ALA A 242 -4.51 7.64 14.74
N GLN A 243 -4.01 8.13 15.87
CA GLN A 243 -3.11 9.29 15.91
C GLN A 243 -1.82 9.06 15.11
N ASP A 244 -1.23 7.86 15.18
CA ASP A 244 -0.03 7.52 14.40
C ASP A 244 -0.31 7.55 12.89
N PHE A 245 -1.47 7.05 12.46
CA PHE A 245 -1.87 7.11 11.05
C PHE A 245 -2.21 8.53 10.58
N ASP A 246 -2.76 9.38 11.45
CA ASP A 246 -2.99 10.79 11.12
C ASP A 246 -1.66 11.53 10.89
N LEU A 247 -0.67 11.31 11.77
CA LEU A 247 0.68 11.85 11.62
C LEU A 247 1.37 11.33 10.35
N LEU A 248 1.28 10.03 10.08
CA LEU A 248 1.82 9.44 8.84
C LEU A 248 1.18 10.07 7.60
N THR A 249 -0.13 10.28 7.64
CA THR A 249 -0.86 10.90 6.51
C THR A 249 -0.35 12.30 6.22
N GLU A 250 -0.15 13.12 7.26
CA GLU A 250 0.40 14.46 7.12
C GLU A 250 1.81 14.43 6.55
N GLU A 251 2.65 13.54 7.05
CA GLU A 251 4.03 13.39 6.61
C GLU A 251 4.10 12.92 5.14
N VAL A 252 3.23 12.01 4.72
CA VAL A 252 3.11 11.57 3.31
C VAL A 252 2.64 12.71 2.40
N ILE A 253 1.71 13.55 2.85
CA ILE A 253 1.27 14.71 2.05
C ILE A 253 2.42 15.68 1.79
N HIS A 254 3.32 15.85 2.76
CA HIS A 254 4.46 16.78 2.66
C HIS A 254 5.63 16.22 1.85
N ASN A 255 5.95 14.93 1.99
CA ASN A 255 7.21 14.35 1.53
C ASN A 255 7.08 13.47 0.27
N ALA A 256 5.91 12.90 0.01
CA ALA A 256 5.71 11.94 -1.10
C ALA A 256 5.30 12.61 -2.40
#